data_2f09865b633a598a006af68e1a83fa51
#
_entry.id   2f09865b633a598a006af68e1a83fa51
#
_cell.length_a   1.000
_cell.length_b   1.000
_cell.length_c   1.000
_cell.angle_alpha   90.00
_cell.angle_beta   90.00
_cell.angle_gamma   90.00
#
_symmetry.space_group_name_H-M   'P 1'
#
loop_
_entity.id
_entity.type
_entity.pdbx_description
1 polymer ?
#
loop_
_entity_poly.entity_id
_entity_poly.type
_entity_poly.pdbx_seq_one_letter_code
_entity_poly.pdbx_strand_id
1 'polypeptide(L)'
;MTTLLVLIVVVLLAVALWQLTKIFDLTQVGAKVNHTQVANDNDNKVNGYLMFGFLVFIYLTTIWCLVYYGKFPLMSNAASEHGPLLDNLMVITMVLIFVVQTITQALLHYFAFKYRGRQGQKALYFADSNKLEFIWSIIPAIVLAVLILYGLYAWTNIMFVDEKDHKDAIVIELYAQQFKWEARYSGADDVLGKANVRYIEGVNNLGVDLSDPNAQDDFTSTELHIPKGTRIIFKMRSQDVLHSAYMPHFRAQMNCVPGMVTNFSFIPTITTAEMRENEEMVEKVANINTIRAKKSVDLVAKGEPALDPYTFDYLLLCNKICGASHYNMQMKIVVDTPEEYKAWLKENAPKTIVLAVKTAAAEAKATEAEATQTKDSTTVTSKDTTVVAQAEMK
;
A
#
# COMPACT_ATOMS: atom_id res chain seq x y z
N MET A 1 12.18 19.71 -15.62
CA MET A 1 11.09 18.76 -15.92
C MET A 1 9.74 19.44 -16.10
N THR A 2 9.31 20.32 -15.21
CA THR A 2 8.03 21.07 -15.31
C THR A 2 7.92 21.89 -16.59
N THR A 3 8.98 22.59 -17.02
CA THR A 3 9.01 23.40 -18.24
C THR A 3 8.79 22.56 -19.52
N LEU A 4 9.41 21.37 -19.60
CA LEU A 4 9.23 20.46 -20.73
C LEU A 4 7.78 19.92 -20.79
N LEU A 5 7.23 19.57 -19.65
CA LEU A 5 5.85 19.07 -19.51
C LEU A 5 4.84 20.16 -19.91
N VAL A 6 5.07 21.40 -19.47
CA VAL A 6 4.23 22.55 -19.88
C VAL A 6 4.34 22.78 -21.39
N LEU A 7 5.55 22.70 -21.97
CA LEU A 7 5.72 22.84 -23.41
C LEU A 7 4.96 21.77 -24.20
N ILE A 8 5.02 20.51 -23.76
CA ILE A 8 4.28 19.39 -24.39
C ILE A 8 2.77 19.64 -24.29
N VAL A 9 2.26 20.06 -23.13
CA VAL A 9 0.83 20.38 -22.96
C VAL A 9 0.39 21.52 -23.85
N VAL A 10 1.20 22.58 -23.97
CA VAL A 10 0.91 23.72 -24.86
C VAL A 10 0.89 23.29 -26.32
N VAL A 11 1.83 22.46 -26.76
CA VAL A 11 1.86 21.92 -28.13
C VAL A 11 0.65 21.03 -28.39
N LEU A 12 0.27 20.16 -27.46
CA LEU A 12 -0.92 19.31 -27.59
C LEU A 12 -2.21 20.14 -27.64
N LEU A 13 -2.32 21.19 -26.82
CA LEU A 13 -3.44 22.13 -26.87
C LEU A 13 -3.51 22.90 -28.20
N ALA A 14 -2.35 23.35 -28.71
CA ALA A 14 -2.29 24.00 -30.01
C ALA A 14 -2.72 23.07 -31.16
N VAL A 15 -2.30 21.79 -31.12
CA VAL A 15 -2.72 20.77 -32.09
C VAL A 15 -4.23 20.49 -31.96
N ALA A 16 -4.76 20.37 -30.74
CA ALA A 16 -6.19 20.16 -30.50
C ALA A 16 -7.03 21.34 -30.99
N LEU A 17 -6.60 22.56 -30.71
CA LEU A 17 -7.28 23.79 -31.24
C LEU A 17 -7.23 23.86 -32.76
N TRP A 18 -6.08 23.51 -33.36
CA TRP A 18 -5.98 23.44 -34.82
C TRP A 18 -6.91 22.38 -35.44
N GLN A 19 -7.01 21.20 -34.79
CA GLN A 19 -7.98 20.17 -35.19
C GLN A 19 -9.42 20.64 -35.04
N LEU A 20 -9.75 21.35 -33.96
CA LEU A 20 -11.06 21.94 -33.74
C LEU A 20 -11.44 23.00 -34.83
N THR A 21 -10.48 23.87 -35.22
CA THR A 21 -10.73 24.82 -36.32
C THR A 21 -11.00 24.11 -37.64
N LYS A 22 -10.26 23.02 -37.93
CA LYS A 22 -10.52 22.19 -39.13
C LYS A 22 -11.90 21.52 -39.09
N ILE A 23 -12.36 21.04 -37.96
CA ILE A 23 -13.71 20.48 -37.79
C ILE A 23 -14.76 21.58 -37.96
N PHE A 24 -14.49 22.78 -37.42
CA PHE A 24 -15.38 23.92 -37.57
C PHE A 24 -15.49 24.38 -39.02
N ASP A 25 -14.38 24.45 -39.77
CA ASP A 25 -14.35 24.75 -41.20
C ASP A 25 -15.14 23.73 -42.02
N LEU A 26 -15.02 22.43 -41.68
CA LEU A 26 -15.80 21.35 -42.32
C LEU A 26 -17.30 21.46 -42.05
N THR A 27 -17.71 21.96 -40.88
CA THR A 27 -19.13 22.20 -40.55
C THR A 27 -19.69 23.45 -41.20
N GLN A 28 -18.85 24.47 -41.50
CA GLN A 28 -19.23 25.71 -42.19
C GLN A 28 -19.33 25.56 -43.71
N VAL A 29 -18.59 24.61 -44.32
CA VAL A 29 -18.71 24.29 -45.76
C VAL A 29 -20.02 23.52 -45.98
N GLY A 30 -21.13 24.23 -45.85
CA GLY A 30 -22.45 23.67 -45.86
C GLY A 30 -22.82 22.93 -47.14
N ALA A 31 -23.67 21.94 -46.96
CA ALA A 31 -24.68 21.35 -47.85
C ALA A 31 -24.30 20.92 -49.29
N LYS A 32 -23.11 21.20 -49.80
CA LYS A 32 -22.62 20.75 -51.12
C LYS A 32 -21.41 19.82 -51.07
N VAL A 33 -20.92 19.50 -49.89
CA VAL A 33 -19.81 18.55 -49.74
C VAL A 33 -20.37 17.13 -49.88
N ASN A 34 -19.84 16.42 -50.84
CA ASN A 34 -20.09 15.00 -51.01
C ASN A 34 -19.55 14.30 -49.74
N HIS A 35 -20.43 13.92 -48.83
CA HIS A 35 -20.08 13.30 -47.53
C HIS A 35 -19.22 12.01 -47.62
N THR A 36 -19.02 11.50 -48.84
CA THR A 36 -18.13 10.38 -49.15
C THR A 36 -16.66 10.79 -49.28
N GLN A 37 -16.32 12.10 -49.22
CA GLN A 37 -14.95 12.63 -49.37
C GLN A 37 -14.57 13.60 -48.24
N VAL A 38 -14.87 13.26 -47.01
CA VAL A 38 -14.58 14.12 -45.86
C VAL A 38 -13.06 14.28 -45.62
N ALA A 39 -12.23 13.32 -46.04
CA ALA A 39 -10.78 13.40 -45.97
C ALA A 39 -10.14 13.15 -47.34
N ASN A 40 -9.21 14.02 -47.77
CA ASN A 40 -8.46 13.83 -49.00
C ASN A 40 -7.25 12.91 -48.79
N ASP A 41 -6.61 12.48 -49.89
CA ASP A 41 -5.45 11.58 -49.84
C ASP A 41 -4.28 12.14 -49.05
N ASN A 42 -4.09 13.47 -49.07
CA ASN A 42 -3.01 14.11 -48.33
C ASN A 42 -3.27 14.06 -46.83
N ASP A 43 -4.52 14.32 -46.39
CA ASP A 43 -4.90 14.22 -44.97
C ASP A 43 -4.72 12.78 -44.46
N ASN A 44 -5.16 11.79 -45.25
CA ASN A 44 -4.98 10.37 -44.90
C ASN A 44 -3.49 9.97 -44.84
N LYS A 45 -2.65 10.52 -45.71
CA LYS A 45 -1.20 10.30 -45.69
C LYS A 45 -0.55 10.93 -44.47
N VAL A 46 -0.89 12.19 -44.17
CA VAL A 46 -0.39 12.90 -42.98
C VAL A 46 -0.79 12.15 -41.71
N ASN A 47 -2.07 11.78 -41.57
CA ASN A 47 -2.52 10.99 -40.41
C ASN A 47 -1.77 9.64 -40.27
N GLY A 48 -1.52 8.97 -41.41
CA GLY A 48 -0.74 7.74 -41.43
C GLY A 48 0.70 7.93 -40.89
N TYR A 49 1.39 9.01 -41.26
CA TYR A 49 2.70 9.33 -40.73
C TYR A 49 2.63 9.77 -39.26
N LEU A 50 1.62 10.50 -38.86
CA LEU A 50 1.40 10.88 -37.47
C LEU A 50 1.22 9.64 -36.56
N MET A 51 0.56 8.59 -37.08
CA MET A 51 0.45 7.31 -36.36
C MET A 51 1.84 6.68 -36.14
N PHE A 52 2.74 6.69 -37.13
CA PHE A 52 4.12 6.24 -36.91
C PHE A 52 4.88 7.14 -35.93
N GLY A 53 4.72 8.45 -36.04
CA GLY A 53 5.29 9.40 -35.08
C GLY A 53 4.80 9.12 -33.65
N PHE A 54 3.55 8.80 -33.48
CA PHE A 54 2.99 8.44 -32.20
C PHE A 54 3.54 7.10 -31.65
N LEU A 55 3.73 6.10 -32.53
CA LEU A 55 4.38 4.85 -32.15
C LEU A 55 5.81 5.10 -31.63
N VAL A 56 6.60 5.89 -32.35
CA VAL A 56 7.95 6.27 -31.93
C VAL A 56 7.92 7.00 -30.58
N PHE A 57 6.97 7.93 -30.40
CA PHE A 57 6.78 8.65 -29.15
C PHE A 57 6.48 7.71 -27.98
N ILE A 58 5.57 6.74 -28.14
CA ILE A 58 5.25 5.74 -27.10
C ILE A 58 6.51 4.98 -26.70
N TYR A 59 7.26 4.44 -27.67
CA TYR A 59 8.44 3.64 -27.35
C TYR A 59 9.58 4.45 -26.77
N LEU A 60 9.85 5.64 -27.28
CA LEU A 60 10.87 6.52 -26.71
C LEU A 60 10.51 6.91 -25.27
N THR A 61 9.25 7.22 -25.02
CA THR A 61 8.77 7.53 -23.64
C THR A 61 8.91 6.31 -22.75
N THR A 62 8.50 5.12 -23.21
CA THR A 62 8.62 3.87 -22.44
C THR A 62 10.08 3.56 -22.12
N ILE A 63 10.97 3.61 -23.11
CA ILE A 63 12.41 3.36 -22.93
C ILE A 63 13.01 4.40 -21.96
N TRP A 64 12.65 5.68 -22.14
CA TRP A 64 13.12 6.75 -21.25
C TRP A 64 12.67 6.51 -19.81
N CYS A 65 11.40 6.13 -19.60
CA CYS A 65 10.91 5.78 -18.27
C CYS A 65 11.65 4.60 -17.66
N LEU A 66 11.88 3.53 -18.42
CA LEU A 66 12.62 2.36 -17.94
C LEU A 66 14.07 2.69 -17.59
N VAL A 67 14.76 3.47 -18.41
CA VAL A 67 16.16 3.85 -18.18
C VAL A 67 16.30 4.84 -17.03
N TYR A 68 15.40 5.82 -16.94
CA TYR A 68 15.49 6.86 -15.92
C TYR A 68 14.99 6.37 -14.55
N TYR A 69 13.80 5.76 -14.50
CA TYR A 69 13.20 5.31 -13.23
C TYR A 69 13.67 3.91 -12.82
N GLY A 70 14.18 3.09 -13.74
CA GLY A 70 14.78 1.80 -13.41
C GLY A 70 16.02 1.89 -12.51
N LYS A 71 16.61 3.09 -12.39
CA LYS A 71 17.68 3.39 -11.42
C LYS A 71 17.20 3.52 -9.98
N PHE A 72 15.89 3.63 -9.78
CA PHE A 72 15.28 3.80 -8.46
C PHE A 72 14.40 2.58 -8.18
N PRO A 73 14.98 1.46 -7.72
CA PRO A 73 14.20 0.29 -7.39
C PRO A 73 13.14 0.67 -6.34
N LEU A 74 11.89 0.36 -6.62
CA LEU A 74 10.78 0.67 -5.73
C LEU A 74 10.95 -0.06 -4.40
N MET A 75 11.48 -1.28 -4.47
CA MET A 75 11.78 -2.16 -3.35
C MET A 75 13.08 -2.91 -3.65
N SER A 76 13.89 -3.09 -2.62
CA SER A 76 15.05 -3.97 -2.65
C SER A 76 14.61 -5.44 -2.77
N ASN A 77 15.57 -6.35 -2.72
CA ASN A 77 15.29 -7.79 -2.64
C ASN A 77 14.24 -8.12 -1.58
N ALA A 78 13.40 -9.10 -1.88
CA ALA A 78 12.38 -9.54 -0.94
C ALA A 78 13.02 -10.09 0.34
N ALA A 79 12.50 -9.66 1.50
CA ALA A 79 12.98 -10.06 2.81
C ALA A 79 12.19 -11.24 3.40
N SER A 80 11.45 -11.97 2.57
CA SER A 80 10.70 -13.18 2.95
C SER A 80 11.04 -14.35 2.04
N GLU A 81 10.84 -15.58 2.54
CA GLU A 81 11.10 -16.80 1.79
C GLU A 81 10.27 -16.89 0.48
N HIS A 82 9.01 -16.53 0.54
CA HIS A 82 8.10 -16.57 -0.61
C HIS A 82 8.23 -15.38 -1.57
N GLY A 83 8.88 -14.31 -1.14
CA GLY A 83 8.98 -13.06 -1.90
C GLY A 83 9.56 -13.21 -3.30
N PRO A 84 10.66 -13.96 -3.51
CA PRO A 84 11.23 -14.18 -4.84
C PRO A 84 10.27 -14.89 -5.81
N LEU A 85 9.38 -15.76 -5.32
CA LEU A 85 8.36 -16.42 -6.15
C LEU A 85 7.37 -15.39 -6.73
N LEU A 86 6.93 -14.43 -5.91
CA LEU A 86 6.03 -13.35 -6.34
C LEU A 86 6.74 -12.36 -7.27
N ASP A 87 7.99 -12.01 -6.97
CA ASP A 87 8.78 -11.11 -7.82
C ASP A 87 9.01 -11.74 -9.21
N ASN A 88 9.33 -13.03 -9.28
CA ASN A 88 9.48 -13.76 -10.55
C ASN A 88 8.16 -13.82 -11.34
N LEU A 89 7.02 -14.09 -10.66
CA LEU A 89 5.70 -14.08 -11.30
C LEU A 89 5.39 -12.71 -11.90
N MET A 90 5.71 -11.64 -11.17
CA MET A 90 5.55 -10.26 -11.65
C MET A 90 6.43 -10.00 -12.87
N VAL A 91 7.71 -10.37 -12.85
CA VAL A 91 8.64 -10.16 -13.96
C VAL A 91 8.17 -10.91 -15.21
N ILE A 92 7.80 -12.19 -15.09
CA ILE A 92 7.28 -12.99 -16.21
C ILE A 92 6.05 -12.34 -16.82
N THR A 93 5.12 -11.90 -15.98
CA THR A 93 3.88 -11.22 -16.42
C THR A 93 4.19 -9.90 -17.14
N MET A 94 5.10 -9.09 -16.60
CA MET A 94 5.51 -7.82 -17.23
C MET A 94 6.20 -8.03 -18.57
N VAL A 95 7.12 -9.00 -18.66
CA VAL A 95 7.78 -9.34 -19.93
C VAL A 95 6.74 -9.76 -20.97
N LEU A 96 5.77 -10.62 -20.61
CA LEU A 96 4.71 -11.04 -21.51
C LEU A 96 3.86 -9.85 -21.99
N ILE A 97 3.45 -8.96 -21.07
CA ILE A 97 2.67 -7.76 -21.40
C ILE A 97 3.42 -6.88 -22.39
N PHE A 98 4.71 -6.60 -22.15
CA PHE A 98 5.51 -5.77 -23.04
C PHE A 98 5.73 -6.41 -24.42
N VAL A 99 5.90 -7.73 -24.50
CA VAL A 99 6.00 -8.45 -25.78
C VAL A 99 4.70 -8.33 -26.57
N VAL A 100 3.55 -8.60 -25.94
CA VAL A 100 2.23 -8.50 -26.59
C VAL A 100 1.96 -7.06 -27.00
N GLN A 101 2.24 -6.09 -26.12
CA GLN A 101 2.08 -4.65 -26.43
C GLN A 101 2.91 -4.25 -27.66
N THR A 102 4.18 -4.69 -27.70
CA THR A 102 5.09 -4.37 -28.83
C THR A 102 4.52 -4.89 -30.16
N ILE A 103 4.11 -6.15 -30.19
CA ILE A 103 3.55 -6.77 -31.40
C ILE A 103 2.25 -6.07 -31.81
N THR A 104 1.33 -5.90 -30.88
CA THR A 104 0.00 -5.31 -31.20
C THR A 104 0.10 -3.85 -31.61
N GLN A 105 0.93 -3.05 -30.95
CA GLN A 105 1.14 -1.65 -31.33
C GLN A 105 1.83 -1.53 -32.70
N ALA A 106 2.82 -2.33 -32.98
CA ALA A 106 3.48 -2.34 -34.29
C ALA A 106 2.50 -2.70 -35.41
N LEU A 107 1.69 -3.75 -35.23
CA LEU A 107 0.67 -4.17 -36.19
C LEU A 107 -0.42 -3.10 -36.37
N LEU A 108 -0.92 -2.53 -35.26
CA LEU A 108 -1.94 -1.49 -35.30
C LEU A 108 -1.50 -0.28 -36.16
N HIS A 109 -0.32 0.26 -35.88
CA HIS A 109 0.17 1.44 -36.59
C HIS A 109 0.56 1.13 -38.04
N TYR A 110 1.13 -0.06 -38.29
CA TYR A 110 1.44 -0.51 -39.63
C TYR A 110 0.17 -0.65 -40.48
N PHE A 111 -0.87 -1.28 -39.96
CA PHE A 111 -2.12 -1.47 -40.70
C PHE A 111 -2.89 -0.15 -40.87
N ALA A 112 -2.90 0.71 -39.86
CA ALA A 112 -3.48 2.04 -39.97
C ALA A 112 -2.84 2.86 -41.11
N PHE A 113 -1.51 2.75 -41.27
CA PHE A 113 -0.79 3.40 -42.38
C PHE A 113 -1.02 2.67 -43.70
N LYS A 114 -0.88 1.36 -43.76
CA LYS A 114 -0.96 0.57 -45.01
C LYS A 114 -2.34 0.63 -45.64
N TYR A 115 -3.39 0.53 -44.84
CA TYR A 115 -4.79 0.48 -45.33
C TYR A 115 -5.52 1.80 -45.20
N ARG A 116 -4.82 2.93 -45.10
CA ARG A 116 -5.42 4.26 -45.13
C ARG A 116 -6.20 4.50 -46.43
N GLY A 117 -7.22 5.31 -46.37
CA GLY A 117 -8.01 5.72 -47.57
C GLY A 117 -7.11 6.33 -48.64
N ARG A 118 -7.33 5.93 -49.88
CA ARG A 118 -6.66 6.47 -51.10
C ARG A 118 -7.67 6.62 -52.19
N GLN A 119 -7.59 7.73 -52.95
CA GLN A 119 -8.47 7.95 -54.03
C GLN A 119 -8.32 6.85 -55.10
N GLY A 120 -9.46 6.35 -55.63
CA GLY A 120 -9.48 5.28 -56.64
C GLY A 120 -9.26 3.86 -56.06
N GLN A 121 -8.97 3.70 -54.79
CA GLN A 121 -8.90 2.39 -54.16
C GLN A 121 -10.17 2.09 -53.36
N LYS A 122 -10.72 0.90 -53.56
CA LYS A 122 -11.86 0.40 -52.75
C LYS A 122 -11.35 -0.51 -51.67
N ALA A 123 -11.88 -0.34 -50.45
CA ALA A 123 -11.61 -1.27 -49.37
C ALA A 123 -12.16 -2.68 -49.70
N LEU A 124 -11.38 -3.69 -49.44
CA LEU A 124 -11.84 -5.05 -49.49
C LEU A 124 -12.78 -5.28 -48.28
N TYR A 125 -14.01 -5.66 -48.58
CA TYR A 125 -14.94 -6.07 -47.54
C TYR A 125 -14.63 -7.50 -47.10
N PHE A 126 -14.32 -7.63 -45.84
CA PHE A 126 -13.97 -8.90 -45.22
C PHE A 126 -14.68 -8.97 -43.86
N ALA A 127 -15.85 -9.62 -43.82
CA ALA A 127 -16.76 -9.57 -42.68
C ALA A 127 -16.19 -10.35 -41.48
N ASP A 128 -15.70 -11.56 -41.73
CA ASP A 128 -15.22 -12.49 -40.72
C ASP A 128 -14.11 -13.42 -41.25
N SER A 129 -13.41 -14.09 -40.35
CA SER A 129 -12.42 -15.08 -40.69
C SER A 129 -12.25 -16.06 -39.53
N ASN A 130 -12.94 -17.18 -39.60
CA ASN A 130 -12.86 -18.24 -38.59
C ASN A 130 -11.41 -18.65 -38.27
N LYS A 131 -10.50 -18.64 -39.27
CA LYS A 131 -9.09 -18.98 -39.07
C LYS A 131 -8.36 -17.93 -38.20
N LEU A 132 -8.56 -16.64 -38.49
CA LEU A 132 -7.95 -15.57 -37.70
C LEU A 132 -8.55 -15.53 -36.30
N GLU A 133 -9.87 -15.67 -36.18
CA GLU A 133 -10.57 -15.71 -34.89
C GLU A 133 -10.08 -16.84 -34.02
N PHE A 134 -9.91 -18.02 -34.59
CA PHE A 134 -9.33 -19.15 -33.87
C PHE A 134 -7.92 -18.86 -33.38
N ILE A 135 -7.03 -18.29 -34.20
CA ILE A 135 -5.63 -18.02 -33.85
C ILE A 135 -5.56 -16.99 -32.72
N TRP A 136 -6.24 -15.84 -32.84
CA TRP A 136 -6.14 -14.78 -31.83
C TRP A 136 -6.91 -15.07 -30.53
N SER A 137 -7.78 -16.09 -30.54
CA SER A 137 -8.46 -16.57 -29.31
C SER A 137 -7.66 -17.66 -28.63
N ILE A 138 -7.18 -18.66 -29.37
CA ILE A 138 -6.51 -19.84 -28.79
C ILE A 138 -5.12 -19.53 -28.25
N ILE A 139 -4.32 -18.71 -28.95
CA ILE A 139 -2.98 -18.35 -28.46
C ILE A 139 -3.04 -17.63 -27.12
N PRO A 140 -3.81 -16.54 -26.95
CA PRO A 140 -3.94 -15.89 -25.64
C PRO A 140 -4.57 -16.82 -24.59
N ALA A 141 -5.54 -17.65 -24.94
CA ALA A 141 -6.17 -18.57 -24.00
C ALA A 141 -5.16 -19.57 -23.40
N ILE A 142 -4.29 -20.15 -24.23
CA ILE A 142 -3.23 -21.06 -23.75
C ILE A 142 -2.24 -20.32 -22.85
N VAL A 143 -1.77 -19.15 -23.27
CA VAL A 143 -0.81 -18.36 -22.49
C VAL A 143 -1.41 -17.95 -21.13
N LEU A 144 -2.66 -17.49 -21.11
CA LEU A 144 -3.35 -17.15 -19.87
C LEU A 144 -3.59 -18.37 -18.99
N ALA A 145 -3.93 -19.53 -19.56
CA ALA A 145 -4.08 -20.77 -18.80
C ALA A 145 -2.77 -21.14 -18.06
N VAL A 146 -1.62 -21.04 -18.74
CA VAL A 146 -0.31 -21.30 -18.13
C VAL A 146 -0.02 -20.29 -17.00
N LEU A 147 -0.28 -19.02 -17.21
CA LEU A 147 -0.08 -18.00 -16.17
C LEU A 147 -1.02 -18.20 -14.97
N ILE A 148 -2.27 -18.55 -15.21
CA ILE A 148 -3.25 -18.82 -14.14
C ILE A 148 -2.81 -20.03 -13.31
N LEU A 149 -2.37 -21.12 -13.95
CA LEU A 149 -1.87 -22.31 -13.24
C LEU A 149 -0.61 -22.01 -12.43
N TYR A 150 0.32 -21.21 -12.97
CA TYR A 150 1.49 -20.78 -12.23
C TYR A 150 1.14 -19.86 -11.06
N GLY A 151 0.22 -18.89 -11.26
CA GLY A 151 -0.28 -18.04 -10.20
C GLY A 151 -1.01 -18.82 -9.11
N LEU A 152 -1.81 -19.81 -9.47
CA LEU A 152 -2.50 -20.69 -8.53
C LEU A 152 -1.49 -21.54 -7.72
N TYR A 153 -0.47 -22.08 -8.36
CA TYR A 153 0.63 -22.77 -7.68
C TYR A 153 1.33 -21.86 -6.66
N ALA A 154 1.69 -20.65 -7.07
CA ALA A 154 2.31 -19.68 -6.15
C ALA A 154 1.38 -19.34 -4.97
N TRP A 155 0.10 -19.09 -5.25
CA TRP A 155 -0.89 -18.76 -4.21
C TRP A 155 -1.10 -19.92 -3.23
N THR A 156 -1.23 -21.15 -3.70
CA THR A 156 -1.39 -22.32 -2.82
C THR A 156 -0.18 -22.53 -1.91
N ASN A 157 1.03 -22.39 -2.44
CA ASN A 157 2.26 -22.54 -1.65
C ASN A 157 2.43 -21.46 -0.56
N ILE A 158 1.87 -20.26 -0.78
CA ILE A 158 1.99 -19.16 0.18
C ILE A 158 0.87 -19.23 1.22
N MET A 159 -0.37 -19.53 0.79
CA MET A 159 -1.55 -19.44 1.66
C MET A 159 -1.84 -20.70 2.44
N PHE A 160 -1.51 -21.87 1.90
CA PHE A 160 -1.71 -23.16 2.57
C PHE A 160 -0.39 -23.64 3.19
N VAL A 161 -0.27 -23.44 4.47
CA VAL A 161 0.87 -23.89 5.27
C VAL A 161 0.53 -25.27 5.85
N ASP A 162 1.44 -26.22 5.69
CA ASP A 162 1.27 -27.57 6.25
C ASP A 162 1.21 -27.52 7.78
N GLU A 163 0.41 -28.39 8.41
CA GLU A 163 0.32 -28.49 9.87
C GLU A 163 1.67 -28.75 10.55
N LYS A 164 2.60 -29.34 9.83
CA LYS A 164 3.98 -29.62 10.31
C LYS A 164 4.75 -28.32 10.54
N ASP A 165 4.51 -27.31 9.70
CA ASP A 165 5.19 -26.00 9.75
C ASP A 165 4.58 -25.08 10.82
N HIS A 166 3.47 -25.50 11.45
CA HIS A 166 2.84 -24.76 12.53
C HIS A 166 3.51 -25.03 13.91
N LYS A 167 4.25 -26.13 14.08
CA LYS A 167 4.76 -26.55 15.40
C LYS A 167 5.78 -25.60 16.01
N ASP A 168 6.58 -24.94 15.16
CA ASP A 168 7.62 -24.01 15.59
C ASP A 168 7.32 -22.57 15.15
N ALA A 169 6.07 -22.31 14.74
CA ALA A 169 5.67 -21.00 14.26
C ALA A 169 5.23 -20.09 15.41
N ILE A 170 5.67 -18.84 15.38
CA ILE A 170 5.22 -17.80 16.32
C ILE A 170 3.91 -17.22 15.83
N VAL A 171 2.90 -17.19 16.71
CA VAL A 171 1.59 -16.61 16.41
C VAL A 171 1.51 -15.19 16.96
N ILE A 172 1.27 -14.22 16.07
CA ILE A 172 1.13 -12.81 16.44
C ILE A 172 -0.22 -12.30 15.95
N GLU A 173 -0.99 -11.63 16.80
CA GLU A 173 -2.19 -10.94 16.38
C GLU A 173 -1.86 -9.50 16.00
N LEU A 174 -2.28 -9.09 14.81
CA LEU A 174 -2.24 -7.69 14.37
C LEU A 174 -3.64 -7.10 14.50
N TYR A 175 -3.78 -6.12 15.36
CA TYR A 175 -5.03 -5.42 15.61
C TYR A 175 -5.01 -4.02 14.99
N ALA A 176 -5.97 -3.78 14.09
CA ALA A 176 -6.09 -2.54 13.35
C ALA A 176 -7.23 -1.68 13.91
N GLN A 177 -6.99 -0.40 14.10
CA GLN A 177 -8.00 0.62 14.40
C GLN A 177 -7.60 1.96 13.76
N GLN A 178 -8.52 2.88 13.60
CA GLN A 178 -8.26 4.23 13.07
C GLN A 178 -7.50 5.08 14.12
N PHE A 179 -6.18 5.40 13.99
CA PHE A 179 -5.31 5.13 12.85
C PHE A 179 -4.01 4.52 13.37
N LYS A 180 -4.08 3.39 14.04
CA LYS A 180 -2.92 2.72 14.64
C LYS A 180 -2.98 1.21 14.45
N TRP A 181 -1.81 0.59 14.57
CA TRP A 181 -1.64 -0.85 14.67
C TRP A 181 -1.20 -1.21 16.08
N GLU A 182 -1.58 -2.38 16.53
CA GLU A 182 -1.10 -2.97 17.76
C GLU A 182 -0.81 -4.46 17.53
N ALA A 183 0.35 -4.93 17.97
CA ALA A 183 0.74 -6.32 17.89
C ALA A 183 0.54 -6.99 19.25
N ARG A 184 -0.17 -8.11 19.29
CA ARG A 184 -0.29 -8.97 20.49
C ARG A 184 0.45 -10.28 20.28
N TYR A 185 1.27 -10.62 21.25
CA TYR A 185 2.09 -11.82 21.31
C TYR A 185 1.50 -12.81 22.31
N SER A 186 1.63 -14.09 22.00
CA SER A 186 1.06 -15.22 22.75
C SER A 186 1.82 -15.60 24.02
N GLY A 187 2.80 -14.79 24.43
CA GLY A 187 3.55 -15.04 25.67
C GLY A 187 4.42 -16.30 25.64
N ALA A 188 4.43 -17.03 26.76
CA ALA A 188 5.27 -18.21 26.96
C ALA A 188 4.57 -19.53 26.59
N ASP A 189 3.24 -19.53 26.48
CA ASP A 189 2.45 -20.73 26.15
C ASP A 189 2.23 -20.89 24.64
N ASP A 190 2.69 -19.93 23.82
CA ASP A 190 2.53 -19.88 22.37
C ASP A 190 1.07 -19.90 21.89
N VAL A 191 0.10 -19.60 22.78
CA VAL A 191 -1.34 -19.62 22.49
C VAL A 191 -1.98 -18.29 22.82
N LEU A 192 -2.47 -17.58 21.83
CA LEU A 192 -3.23 -16.35 22.04
C LEU A 192 -4.55 -16.61 22.78
N GLY A 193 -4.78 -15.89 23.86
CA GLY A 193 -6.04 -15.90 24.57
C GLY A 193 -7.22 -15.42 23.71
N LYS A 194 -8.43 -15.82 24.03
CA LYS A 194 -9.65 -15.39 23.34
C LYS A 194 -9.82 -13.89 23.42
N ALA A 195 -10.35 -13.31 22.34
CA ALA A 195 -10.62 -11.89 22.29
C ALA A 195 -11.91 -11.62 21.50
N ASN A 196 -12.69 -10.65 22.00
CA ASN A 196 -13.96 -10.24 21.39
C ASN A 196 -14.15 -8.73 21.61
N VAL A 197 -14.74 -8.06 20.64
CA VAL A 197 -15.07 -6.62 20.73
C VAL A 197 -15.92 -6.27 21.95
N ARG A 198 -16.69 -7.23 22.48
CA ARG A 198 -17.53 -7.05 23.68
C ARG A 198 -16.73 -6.88 24.98
N TYR A 199 -15.46 -7.28 24.99
CA TYR A 199 -14.55 -7.15 26.14
C TYR A 199 -13.68 -5.90 26.07
N ILE A 200 -13.90 -5.03 25.06
CA ILE A 200 -13.18 -3.77 24.94
C ILE A 200 -13.63 -2.83 26.05
N GLU A 201 -12.74 -2.57 27.02
CA GLU A 201 -13.00 -1.67 28.14
C GLU A 201 -11.69 -1.08 28.65
N GLY A 202 -11.65 0.24 28.79
CA GLY A 202 -10.49 0.95 29.32
C GLY A 202 -9.20 0.67 28.53
N VAL A 203 -8.18 0.15 29.20
CA VAL A 203 -6.89 -0.21 28.61
C VAL A 203 -6.92 -1.53 27.85
N ASN A 204 -7.98 -2.34 27.99
CA ASN A 204 -8.19 -3.57 27.22
C ASN A 204 -8.81 -3.25 25.85
N ASN A 205 -8.08 -2.50 25.05
CA ASN A 205 -8.54 -2.03 23.74
C ASN A 205 -8.60 -3.14 22.66
N LEU A 206 -7.97 -4.29 22.88
CA LEU A 206 -8.06 -5.46 22.00
C LEU A 206 -9.25 -6.36 22.33
N GLY A 207 -9.92 -6.13 23.48
CA GLY A 207 -11.02 -6.95 23.95
C GLY A 207 -10.60 -8.38 24.30
N VAL A 208 -9.47 -8.54 24.95
CA VAL A 208 -8.97 -9.85 25.41
C VAL A 208 -9.84 -10.34 26.56
N ASP A 209 -10.21 -11.61 26.55
CA ASP A 209 -10.91 -12.25 27.68
C ASP A 209 -9.93 -12.51 28.81
N LEU A 210 -9.96 -11.63 29.83
CA LEU A 210 -9.05 -11.68 30.96
C LEU A 210 -9.26 -12.91 31.86
N SER A 211 -10.37 -13.64 31.66
CA SER A 211 -10.66 -14.89 32.36
C SER A 211 -10.08 -16.13 31.66
N ASP A 212 -9.67 -16.00 30.40
CA ASP A 212 -9.05 -17.09 29.65
C ASP A 212 -7.64 -17.38 30.20
N PRO A 213 -7.35 -18.63 30.57
CA PRO A 213 -6.01 -19.02 31.04
C PRO A 213 -4.89 -18.65 30.03
N ASN A 214 -5.13 -18.79 28.75
CA ASN A 214 -4.16 -18.49 27.69
C ASN A 214 -3.93 -16.98 27.49
N ALA A 215 -4.76 -16.13 28.09
CA ALA A 215 -4.60 -14.67 27.99
C ALA A 215 -3.67 -14.09 29.10
N GLN A 216 -3.26 -14.91 30.05
CA GLN A 216 -2.59 -14.41 31.26
C GLN A 216 -1.17 -13.91 30.98
N ASP A 217 -0.51 -14.44 29.96
CA ASP A 217 0.85 -14.07 29.54
C ASP A 217 0.89 -13.32 28.21
N ASP A 218 -0.27 -13.08 27.57
CA ASP A 218 -0.37 -12.22 26.38
C ASP A 218 0.08 -10.80 26.70
N PHE A 219 0.90 -10.23 25.81
CA PHE A 219 1.36 -8.84 25.93
C PHE A 219 1.25 -8.11 24.59
N THR A 220 1.26 -6.78 24.60
CA THR A 220 1.15 -5.95 23.40
C THR A 220 2.40 -5.12 23.17
N SER A 221 2.63 -4.79 21.90
CA SER A 221 3.68 -3.89 21.48
C SER A 221 3.20 -2.97 20.37
N THR A 222 3.73 -1.75 20.35
CA THR A 222 3.55 -0.76 19.28
C THR A 222 4.60 -0.87 18.18
N GLU A 223 5.61 -1.72 18.36
CA GLU A 223 6.57 -2.14 17.34
C GLU A 223 6.44 -3.65 17.13
N LEU A 224 6.55 -4.09 15.89
CA LEU A 224 6.44 -5.51 15.54
C LEU A 224 7.83 -6.14 15.47
N HIS A 225 8.21 -6.92 16.48
CA HIS A 225 9.44 -7.69 16.53
C HIS A 225 9.21 -9.12 16.04
N ILE A 226 10.02 -9.58 15.10
CA ILE A 226 9.95 -10.94 14.55
C ILE A 226 11.35 -11.51 14.33
N PRO A 227 11.59 -12.79 14.65
CA PRO A 227 12.89 -13.40 14.44
C PRO A 227 13.12 -13.83 12.99
N LYS A 228 14.33 -13.63 12.49
CA LYS A 228 14.79 -14.17 11.20
C LYS A 228 14.75 -15.71 11.21
N GLY A 229 14.30 -16.29 10.11
CA GLY A 229 14.33 -17.74 9.88
C GLY A 229 13.21 -18.54 10.56
N THR A 230 12.35 -17.90 11.34
CA THR A 230 11.20 -18.54 11.99
C THR A 230 9.91 -18.16 11.28
N ARG A 231 8.99 -19.12 11.09
CA ARG A 231 7.67 -18.83 10.52
C ARG A 231 6.82 -18.00 11.47
N ILE A 232 6.28 -16.92 10.97
CA ILE A 232 5.35 -16.08 11.71
C ILE A 232 3.95 -16.26 11.11
N ILE A 233 2.98 -16.58 11.97
CA ILE A 233 1.58 -16.67 11.60
C ILE A 233 0.88 -15.43 12.17
N PHE A 234 0.42 -14.55 11.28
CA PHE A 234 -0.34 -13.38 11.66
C PHE A 234 -1.82 -13.69 11.68
N LYS A 235 -2.47 -13.42 12.81
CA LYS A 235 -3.93 -13.35 12.95
C LYS A 235 -4.33 -11.88 12.95
N MET A 236 -5.11 -11.46 11.95
CA MET A 236 -5.42 -10.04 11.75
C MET A 236 -6.88 -9.76 12.06
N ARG A 237 -7.13 -8.77 12.88
CA ARG A 237 -8.48 -8.27 13.22
C ARG A 237 -8.56 -6.77 13.03
N SER A 238 -9.77 -6.26 12.86
CA SER A 238 -10.08 -4.84 12.85
C SER A 238 -11.15 -4.52 13.89
N GLN A 239 -10.98 -3.38 14.56
CA GLN A 239 -11.94 -2.87 15.54
C GLN A 239 -13.12 -2.16 14.88
N ASP A 240 -12.84 -1.41 13.82
CA ASP A 240 -13.76 -0.37 13.29
C ASP A 240 -14.08 -0.57 11.81
N VAL A 241 -13.20 -0.18 10.91
CA VAL A 241 -13.39 -0.23 9.46
C VAL A 241 -12.45 -1.23 8.80
N LEU A 242 -12.58 -1.37 7.49
CA LEU A 242 -11.68 -2.21 6.70
C LEU A 242 -10.28 -1.58 6.63
N HIS A 243 -9.26 -2.29 7.09
CA HIS A 243 -7.85 -1.98 6.91
C HIS A 243 -7.17 -3.06 6.07
N SER A 244 -5.91 -2.89 5.73
CA SER A 244 -5.10 -3.93 5.08
C SER A 244 -3.68 -3.86 5.61
N ALA A 245 -3.24 -4.92 6.26
CA ALA A 245 -1.86 -5.08 6.68
C ALA A 245 -0.98 -5.30 5.45
N TYR A 246 -0.11 -4.35 5.14
CA TYR A 246 0.77 -4.37 3.99
C TYR A 246 2.22 -4.19 4.42
N MET A 247 3.01 -5.21 4.15
CA MET A 247 4.43 -5.29 4.49
C MET A 247 5.24 -5.45 3.19
N PRO A 248 5.55 -4.33 2.49
CA PRO A 248 6.06 -4.34 1.12
C PRO A 248 7.35 -5.14 0.93
N HIS A 249 8.31 -5.03 1.84
CA HIS A 249 9.58 -5.74 1.76
C HIS A 249 9.44 -7.25 1.94
N PHE A 250 8.39 -7.71 2.60
CA PHE A 250 8.06 -9.13 2.75
C PHE A 250 7.10 -9.64 1.66
N ARG A 251 6.67 -8.80 0.72
CA ARG A 251 5.64 -9.14 -0.30
C ARG A 251 4.37 -9.71 0.34
N ALA A 252 4.03 -9.25 1.54
CA ALA A 252 2.89 -9.69 2.32
C ALA A 252 1.79 -8.64 2.36
N GLN A 253 0.56 -9.05 2.10
CA GLN A 253 -0.63 -8.21 2.21
C GLN A 253 -1.84 -9.05 2.58
N MET A 254 -2.59 -8.61 3.61
CA MET A 254 -3.86 -9.22 3.98
C MET A 254 -4.81 -8.17 4.55
N ASN A 255 -6.09 -8.26 4.17
CA ASN A 255 -7.11 -7.36 4.69
C ASN A 255 -7.46 -7.70 6.14
N CYS A 256 -7.61 -6.66 6.97
CA CYS A 256 -8.16 -6.76 8.31
C CYS A 256 -9.63 -6.37 8.23
N VAL A 257 -10.53 -7.36 8.38
CA VAL A 257 -11.97 -7.18 8.18
C VAL A 257 -12.67 -7.16 9.52
N PRO A 258 -13.51 -6.15 9.83
CA PRO A 258 -14.31 -6.14 11.04
C PRO A 258 -15.19 -7.40 11.17
N GLY A 259 -15.19 -8.02 12.33
CA GLY A 259 -15.99 -9.20 12.62
C GLY A 259 -15.42 -10.54 12.16
N MET A 260 -14.24 -10.57 11.50
CA MET A 260 -13.57 -11.82 11.14
C MET A 260 -12.06 -11.77 11.42
N VAL A 261 -11.47 -12.94 11.58
CA VAL A 261 -10.01 -13.11 11.68
C VAL A 261 -9.50 -13.57 10.33
N THR A 262 -8.57 -12.80 9.75
CA THR A 262 -7.84 -13.20 8.55
C THR A 262 -6.43 -13.64 8.92
N ASN A 263 -5.84 -14.53 8.13
CA ASN A 263 -4.53 -15.08 8.42
C ASN A 263 -3.58 -14.89 7.24
N PHE A 264 -2.31 -14.67 7.56
CA PHE A 264 -1.21 -14.71 6.61
C PHE A 264 0.05 -15.19 7.32
N SER A 265 0.94 -15.91 6.64
CA SER A 265 2.18 -16.34 7.23
C SER A 265 3.36 -16.18 6.28
N PHE A 266 4.54 -15.91 6.86
CA PHE A 266 5.79 -15.93 6.11
C PHE A 266 6.99 -16.17 7.04
N ILE A 267 8.15 -16.47 6.43
CA ILE A 267 9.44 -16.57 7.13
C ILE A 267 10.28 -15.36 6.72
N PRO A 268 10.68 -14.48 7.66
CA PRO A 268 11.63 -13.39 7.38
C PRO A 268 13.02 -13.97 7.11
N THR A 269 13.70 -13.45 6.08
CA THR A 269 15.01 -13.95 5.63
C THR A 269 16.16 -12.98 5.84
N ILE A 270 15.87 -11.69 6.06
CA ILE A 270 16.86 -10.62 6.16
C ILE A 270 16.54 -9.79 7.41
N THR A 271 17.49 -9.64 8.33
CA THR A 271 17.30 -8.79 9.53
C THR A 271 17.22 -7.31 9.15
N THR A 272 16.71 -6.49 10.06
CA THR A 272 16.69 -5.03 9.88
C THR A 272 18.10 -4.47 9.76
N ALA A 273 19.07 -4.99 10.51
CA ALA A 273 20.46 -4.59 10.45
C ALA A 273 21.09 -4.95 9.09
N GLU A 274 20.94 -6.20 8.64
CA GLU A 274 21.43 -6.64 7.31
C GLU A 274 20.82 -5.82 6.16
N MET A 275 19.52 -5.45 6.25
CA MET A 275 18.89 -4.64 5.22
C MET A 275 19.43 -3.20 5.20
N ARG A 276 19.81 -2.65 6.33
CA ARG A 276 20.44 -1.32 6.42
C ARG A 276 21.85 -1.29 5.81
N GLU A 277 22.52 -2.44 5.76
CA GLU A 277 23.83 -2.61 5.13
C GLU A 277 23.76 -2.98 3.64
N ASN A 278 22.55 -3.31 3.15
CA ASN A 278 22.34 -3.63 1.74
C ASN A 278 22.68 -2.42 0.87
N GLU A 279 23.50 -2.63 -0.17
CA GLU A 279 24.04 -1.57 -1.04
C GLU A 279 22.94 -0.70 -1.68
N GLU A 280 21.87 -1.33 -2.21
CA GLU A 280 20.72 -0.62 -2.80
C GLU A 280 19.97 0.22 -1.75
N MET A 281 19.87 -0.29 -0.53
CA MET A 281 19.20 0.41 0.57
C MET A 281 20.04 1.58 1.07
N VAL A 282 21.35 1.41 1.18
CA VAL A 282 22.29 2.49 1.53
C VAL A 282 22.19 3.64 0.51
N GLU A 283 22.20 3.33 -0.80
CA GLU A 283 22.02 4.34 -1.84
C GLU A 283 20.66 5.04 -1.75
N LYS A 284 19.59 4.27 -1.54
CA LYS A 284 18.22 4.82 -1.37
C LYS A 284 18.13 5.76 -0.18
N VAL A 285 18.68 5.38 0.97
CA VAL A 285 18.72 6.21 2.19
C VAL A 285 19.53 7.49 1.95
N ALA A 286 20.69 7.41 1.29
CA ALA A 286 21.51 8.57 0.94
C ALA A 286 20.74 9.56 0.04
N ASN A 287 20.02 9.04 -0.97
CA ASN A 287 19.19 9.85 -1.86
C ASN A 287 18.04 10.55 -1.11
N ILE A 288 17.35 9.82 -0.22
CA ILE A 288 16.30 10.39 0.63
C ILE A 288 16.87 11.50 1.51
N ASN A 289 18.01 11.26 2.15
CA ASN A 289 18.65 12.24 3.04
C ASN A 289 19.13 13.49 2.29
N THR A 290 19.57 13.34 1.05
CA THR A 290 19.90 14.47 0.17
C THR A 290 18.67 15.35 -0.10
N ILE A 291 17.51 14.73 -0.35
CA ILE A 291 16.24 15.44 -0.55
C ILE A 291 15.79 16.13 0.75
N ARG A 292 15.87 15.42 1.90
CA ARG A 292 15.51 15.95 3.21
C ARG A 292 16.39 17.15 3.60
N ALA A 293 17.71 17.06 3.36
CA ALA A 293 18.63 18.16 3.61
C ALA A 293 18.27 19.42 2.80
N LYS A 294 17.98 19.26 1.49
CA LYS A 294 17.51 20.38 0.65
C LYS A 294 16.20 20.99 1.18
N LYS A 295 15.24 20.16 1.56
CA LYS A 295 13.98 20.63 2.12
C LYS A 295 14.16 21.30 3.48
N SER A 296 15.09 20.83 4.30
CA SER A 296 15.41 21.43 5.61
C SER A 296 15.90 22.87 5.50
N VAL A 297 16.66 23.20 4.45
CA VAL A 297 17.08 24.61 4.18
C VAL A 297 15.85 25.51 4.01
N ASP A 298 14.86 25.06 3.24
CA ASP A 298 13.62 25.83 3.01
C ASP A 298 12.75 25.95 4.28
N LEU A 299 12.72 24.89 5.11
CA LEU A 299 11.98 24.88 6.38
C LEU A 299 12.62 25.82 7.40
N VAL A 300 13.95 25.74 7.57
CA VAL A 300 14.71 26.63 8.49
C VAL A 300 14.57 28.08 8.07
N ALA A 301 14.58 28.39 6.77
CA ALA A 301 14.34 29.73 6.27
C ALA A 301 12.94 30.28 6.62
N LYS A 302 11.97 29.40 6.89
CA LYS A 302 10.60 29.73 7.33
C LYS A 302 10.44 29.71 8.87
N GLY A 303 11.51 29.44 9.61
CA GLY A 303 11.46 29.32 11.08
C GLY A 303 10.95 27.93 11.58
N GLU A 304 10.86 26.96 10.70
CA GLU A 304 10.47 25.57 11.04
C GLU A 304 11.72 24.71 11.34
N PRO A 305 11.61 23.64 12.15
CA PRO A 305 12.74 22.77 12.45
C PRO A 305 13.21 22.00 11.21
N ALA A 306 14.52 21.73 11.15
CA ALA A 306 15.09 20.85 10.13
C ALA A 306 14.53 19.43 10.26
N LEU A 307 14.45 18.71 9.14
CA LEU A 307 14.05 17.30 9.13
C LEU A 307 15.21 16.43 9.61
N ASP A 308 14.94 15.51 10.53
CA ASP A 308 15.91 14.52 10.97
C ASP A 308 16.35 13.61 9.81
N PRO A 309 17.60 13.11 9.82
CA PRO A 309 18.04 12.13 8.87
C PRO A 309 17.13 10.86 8.89
N TYR A 310 16.78 10.40 7.71
CA TYR A 310 16.02 9.15 7.57
C TYR A 310 16.94 7.95 7.78
N THR A 311 16.46 6.99 8.57
CA THR A 311 17.05 5.66 8.71
C THR A 311 16.04 4.63 8.21
N PHE A 312 16.53 3.60 7.53
CA PHE A 312 15.64 2.53 7.05
C PHE A 312 15.08 1.72 8.21
N ASP A 313 13.76 1.47 8.16
CA ASP A 313 13.04 0.48 8.94
C ASP A 313 12.07 -0.27 8.03
N TYR A 314 11.82 -1.55 8.32
CA TYR A 314 10.68 -2.23 7.75
C TYR A 314 9.39 -1.63 8.32
N LEU A 315 8.37 -1.54 7.48
CA LEU A 315 7.10 -0.93 7.88
C LEU A 315 5.93 -1.86 7.56
N LEU A 316 5.00 -1.93 8.50
CA LEU A 316 3.63 -2.35 8.30
C LEU A 316 2.80 -1.10 7.99
N LEU A 317 2.19 -1.05 6.83
CA LEU A 317 1.41 0.07 6.33
C LEU A 317 -0.07 -0.33 6.19
N CYS A 318 -0.96 0.63 6.23
CA CYS A 318 -2.34 0.40 5.83
C CYS A 318 -2.48 0.60 4.32
N ASN A 319 -2.97 -0.42 3.59
CA ASN A 319 -3.17 -0.38 2.13
C ASN A 319 -4.67 -0.38 1.74
N LYS A 320 -5.55 0.02 2.65
CA LYS A 320 -6.98 0.20 2.39
C LYS A 320 -7.41 1.54 2.99
N ILE A 321 -8.03 2.41 2.19
CA ILE A 321 -8.48 3.73 2.66
C ILE A 321 -9.42 3.54 3.85
N CYS A 322 -8.97 3.95 5.02
CA CYS A 322 -9.67 3.76 6.30
C CYS A 322 -10.10 5.08 6.96
N GLY A 323 -9.81 6.24 6.37
CA GLY A 323 -10.21 7.55 6.89
C GLY A 323 -9.16 8.64 6.69
N ALA A 324 -9.29 9.75 7.39
CA ALA A 324 -8.51 10.97 7.17
C ALA A 324 -7.01 10.81 7.38
N SER A 325 -6.59 10.01 8.38
CA SER A 325 -5.16 9.75 8.68
C SER A 325 -4.66 8.41 8.15
N HIS A 326 -5.36 7.83 7.16
CA HIS A 326 -4.94 6.59 6.49
C HIS A 326 -3.47 6.63 6.03
N TYR A 327 -3.03 7.74 5.47
CA TYR A 327 -1.67 7.92 4.94
C TYR A 327 -0.56 7.79 6.01
N ASN A 328 -0.89 7.97 7.28
CA ASN A 328 0.06 7.91 8.40
C ASN A 328 -0.15 6.66 9.29
N MET A 329 -1.04 5.74 8.92
CA MET A 329 -1.28 4.51 9.66
C MET A 329 -0.19 3.50 9.34
N GLN A 330 0.86 3.50 10.17
CA GLN A 330 2.04 2.66 10.02
C GLN A 330 2.53 2.14 11.37
N MET A 331 3.25 0.99 11.34
CA MET A 331 3.96 0.40 12.48
C MET A 331 5.34 -0.04 12.02
N LYS A 332 6.33 0.19 12.85
CA LYS A 332 7.69 -0.28 12.60
C LYS A 332 7.77 -1.78 12.79
N ILE A 333 8.48 -2.46 11.89
CA ILE A 333 8.82 -3.87 12.01
C ILE A 333 10.32 -3.97 12.23
N VAL A 334 10.70 -4.74 13.22
CA VAL A 334 12.10 -5.08 13.53
C VAL A 334 12.26 -6.57 13.28
N VAL A 335 13.11 -6.93 12.34
CA VAL A 335 13.52 -8.33 12.15
C VAL A 335 14.82 -8.51 12.92
N ASP A 336 14.73 -9.26 13.98
CA ASP A 336 15.83 -9.55 14.89
C ASP A 336 16.54 -10.86 14.51
N THR A 337 17.77 -11.04 14.97
CA THR A 337 18.35 -12.38 15.07
C THR A 337 17.57 -13.19 16.14
N PRO A 338 17.61 -14.53 16.11
CA PRO A 338 16.93 -15.33 17.13
C PRO A 338 17.33 -15.00 18.58
N GLU A 339 18.59 -14.62 18.79
CA GLU A 339 19.14 -14.23 20.09
C GLU A 339 18.60 -12.87 20.56
N GLU A 340 18.58 -11.88 19.67
CA GLU A 340 18.03 -10.54 19.94
C GLU A 340 16.53 -10.61 20.22
N TYR A 341 15.79 -11.41 19.44
CA TYR A 341 14.36 -11.62 19.66
C TYR A 341 14.07 -12.24 21.03
N LYS A 342 14.86 -13.25 21.47
CA LYS A 342 14.73 -13.84 22.81
C LYS A 342 15.03 -12.82 23.91
N ALA A 343 16.01 -11.96 23.72
CA ALA A 343 16.33 -10.89 24.67
C ALA A 343 15.18 -9.89 24.77
N TRP A 344 14.63 -9.47 23.62
CA TRP A 344 13.47 -8.57 23.55
C TRP A 344 12.23 -9.18 24.20
N LEU A 345 11.93 -10.47 23.94
CA LEU A 345 10.83 -11.18 24.62
C LEU A 345 11.00 -11.17 26.14
N LYS A 346 12.18 -11.48 26.64
CA LYS A 346 12.46 -11.51 28.07
C LYS A 346 12.18 -10.16 28.75
N GLU A 347 12.40 -9.06 28.04
CA GLU A 347 12.14 -7.71 28.56
C GLU A 347 10.66 -7.33 28.50
N ASN A 348 9.93 -7.78 27.47
CA ASN A 348 8.58 -7.32 27.19
C ASN A 348 7.48 -8.28 27.64
N ALA A 349 7.70 -9.59 27.63
CA ALA A 349 6.73 -10.58 28.08
C ALA A 349 6.17 -10.36 29.51
N PRO A 350 6.95 -9.83 30.48
CA PRO A 350 6.38 -9.51 31.79
C PRO A 350 5.33 -8.39 31.80
N LYS A 351 5.24 -7.59 30.74
CA LYS A 351 4.29 -6.46 30.59
C LYS A 351 2.95 -6.95 30.03
N THR A 352 2.30 -7.91 30.72
CA THR A 352 1.08 -8.54 30.22
C THR A 352 -0.12 -7.61 30.19
N ILE A 353 -1.09 -7.88 29.30
CA ILE A 353 -2.36 -7.14 29.20
C ILE A 353 -3.10 -7.22 30.54
N VAL A 354 -3.13 -8.38 31.18
CA VAL A 354 -3.79 -8.59 32.48
C VAL A 354 -3.16 -7.71 33.56
N LEU A 355 -1.83 -7.59 33.58
CA LEU A 355 -1.13 -6.70 34.51
C LEU A 355 -1.48 -5.23 34.23
N ALA A 356 -1.48 -4.80 32.98
CA ALA A 356 -1.84 -3.43 32.60
C ALA A 356 -3.25 -3.06 33.05
N VAL A 357 -4.24 -3.95 32.86
CA VAL A 357 -5.61 -3.72 33.31
C VAL A 357 -5.72 -3.67 34.84
N LYS A 358 -5.02 -4.56 35.56
CA LYS A 358 -5.00 -4.53 37.04
C LYS A 358 -4.39 -3.23 37.56
N THR A 359 -3.29 -2.79 36.98
CA THR A 359 -2.63 -1.54 37.36
C THR A 359 -3.52 -0.33 37.12
N ALA A 360 -4.13 -0.21 35.94
CA ALA A 360 -5.06 0.88 35.63
C ALA A 360 -6.28 0.91 36.56
N ALA A 361 -6.84 -0.26 36.91
CA ALA A 361 -7.94 -0.34 37.87
C ALA A 361 -7.53 0.06 39.30
N ALA A 362 -6.30 -0.21 39.71
CA ALA A 362 -5.76 0.22 41.00
C ALA A 362 -5.54 1.74 41.04
N GLU A 363 -5.00 2.33 39.97
CA GLU A 363 -4.80 3.77 39.84
C GLU A 363 -6.14 4.52 39.83
N ALA A 364 -7.15 4.03 39.11
CA ALA A 364 -8.48 4.62 39.09
C ALA A 364 -9.10 4.66 40.52
N LYS A 365 -8.99 3.56 41.28
CA LYS A 365 -9.47 3.50 42.67
C LYS A 365 -8.70 4.46 43.60
N ALA A 366 -7.39 4.62 43.42
CA ALA A 366 -6.60 5.55 44.19
C ALA A 366 -7.03 7.00 43.93
N THR A 367 -7.24 7.36 42.66
CA THR A 367 -7.71 8.69 42.25
C THR A 367 -9.13 8.99 42.78
N GLU A 368 -10.03 8.02 42.80
CA GLU A 368 -11.37 8.18 43.40
C GLU A 368 -11.27 8.36 44.92
N ALA A 369 -10.40 7.64 45.61
CA ALA A 369 -10.18 7.77 47.04
C ALA A 369 -9.61 9.15 47.40
N GLU A 370 -8.67 9.69 46.66
CA GLU A 370 -8.15 11.06 46.81
C GLU A 370 -9.21 12.14 46.57
N ALA A 371 -10.03 11.96 45.49
CA ALA A 371 -11.12 12.86 45.17
C ALA A 371 -12.21 12.88 46.26
N THR A 372 -12.45 11.77 46.94
CA THR A 372 -13.39 11.65 48.04
C THR A 372 -12.88 12.32 49.32
N GLN A 373 -11.57 12.17 49.64
CA GLN A 373 -10.92 12.84 50.78
C GLN A 373 -10.87 14.37 50.60
N THR A 374 -10.69 14.87 49.38
CA THR A 374 -10.74 16.32 49.12
C THR A 374 -12.12 16.91 49.22
N LYS A 375 -13.18 16.15 48.97
CA LYS A 375 -14.58 16.60 49.16
C LYS A 375 -15.00 16.65 50.65
N ASP A 376 -14.51 15.73 51.49
CA ASP A 376 -14.78 15.75 52.92
C ASP A 376 -14.03 16.90 53.67
N SER A 377 -12.87 17.31 53.16
CA SER A 377 -12.10 18.42 53.75
C SER A 377 -12.66 19.83 53.39
N THR A 378 -13.56 19.92 52.38
CA THR A 378 -14.21 21.20 51.98
C THR A 378 -15.58 21.42 52.60
N THR A 379 -16.11 20.43 53.36
CA THR A 379 -17.46 20.54 54.01
C THR A 379 -17.40 21.02 55.46
N VAL A 380 -16.25 21.42 56.01
CA VAL A 380 -16.10 21.82 57.44
C VAL A 380 -15.87 23.34 57.64
N THR A 381 -16.05 24.17 56.63
CA THR A 381 -15.97 25.64 56.82
C THR A 381 -17.03 26.38 56.03
N SER A 382 -18.27 26.36 56.50
CA SER A 382 -19.22 27.48 56.34
C SER A 382 -20.44 27.28 57.22
N LYS A 383 -20.30 27.62 58.52
CA LYS A 383 -21.41 28.15 59.33
C LYS A 383 -21.06 29.57 59.71
N ASP A 384 -22.09 30.43 59.56
CA ASP A 384 -22.19 31.84 59.93
C ASP A 384 -21.59 32.89 58.99
N THR A 385 -22.42 33.49 58.14
CA THR A 385 -22.85 34.88 58.34
C THR A 385 -23.96 35.22 57.35
N THR A 386 -25.16 35.38 57.88
CA THR A 386 -26.27 36.11 57.30
C THR A 386 -25.98 37.62 57.41
N VAL A 387 -25.94 38.37 56.30
CA VAL A 387 -26.35 39.81 56.28
C VAL A 387 -26.93 40.14 54.91
N VAL A 388 -28.10 40.70 55.00
CA VAL A 388 -29.01 41.30 54.02
C VAL A 388 -28.31 42.45 53.26
N ALA A 389 -28.54 42.58 51.97
CA ALA A 389 -28.77 43.88 51.30
C ALA A 389 -29.42 43.67 49.93
N GLN A 390 -30.56 44.32 49.78
CA GLN A 390 -31.36 44.50 48.58
C GLN A 390 -30.81 45.56 47.63
N ALA A 391 -31.31 45.46 46.39
CA ALA A 391 -31.52 46.54 45.40
C ALA A 391 -30.22 47.07 44.68
N GLU A 392 -30.16 47.29 43.39
CA GLU A 392 -31.09 47.89 42.43
C GLU A 392 -30.62 47.68 41.00
N MET A 393 -31.59 47.67 40.12
CA MET A 393 -31.55 47.82 38.67
C MET A 393 -30.61 48.92 38.14
N LYS A 394 -29.90 48.60 37.08
CA LYS A 394 -30.09 49.27 35.79
C LYS A 394 -29.48 48.45 34.66
#